data_5fa37ed7d353ec394e5d6924d6c639d5
#
_entry.id   5fa37ed7d353ec394e5d6924d6c639d5
#
_cell.length_a   1.000
_cell.length_b   1.000
_cell.length_c   1.000
_cell.angle_alpha   90.00
_cell.angle_beta   90.00
_cell.angle_gamma   90.00
#
_symmetry.space_group_name_H-M   'P 1'
#
loop_
_entity.id
_entity.type
_entity.pdbx_description
1 polymer ?
#
loop_
_entity_poly.entity_id
_entity_poly.type
_entity_poly.pdbx_seq_one_letter_code
_entity_poly.pdbx_strand_id
1 'polypeptide(L)'
;SHQSMFETFYLQTVFNSPIFILKKELIMIPIFGWYLKKMGCISIKRNKITKDNLSFFNDVSKMLSNTERPLIIFPQGTRVLPKERPPFKKGASRIYEELKIICQPVAINSGYVWPKKGSKRHNRTITISILKAINPGKSKDEYIKILENNIYSELDLLN
;
A
#
# COMPACT_ATOMS: atom_id res chain seq x y z
N SER A 1 -5.75 2.60 2.14
CA SER A 1 -6.40 2.96 0.86
C SER A 1 -5.47 3.75 -0.03
N HIS A 2 -5.76 3.82 -1.35
CA HIS A 2 -4.98 4.58 -2.32
C HIS A 2 -5.90 5.40 -3.22
N GLN A 3 -5.97 6.71 -2.98
CA GLN A 3 -6.86 7.62 -3.70
C GLN A 3 -6.11 8.78 -4.38
N SER A 4 -4.92 9.12 -3.87
CA SER A 4 -4.16 10.30 -4.26
C SER A 4 -2.65 10.03 -4.39
N MET A 5 -1.93 10.93 -5.05
CA MET A 5 -0.47 10.98 -4.96
C MET A 5 0.02 11.47 -3.59
N PHE A 6 -0.82 12.20 -2.87
CA PHE A 6 -0.51 12.72 -1.53
C PHE A 6 0.02 11.61 -0.59
N GLU A 7 -0.61 10.43 -0.62
CA GLU A 7 -0.26 9.32 0.26
C GLU A 7 1.20 8.87 0.10
N THR A 8 1.70 8.82 -1.14
CA THR A 8 3.08 8.38 -1.40
C THR A 8 4.14 9.33 -0.88
N PHE A 9 3.82 10.62 -0.81
CA PHE A 9 4.72 11.63 -0.26
C PHE A 9 4.55 11.76 1.25
N TYR A 10 3.31 11.89 1.72
CA TYR A 10 3.04 12.17 3.12
C TYR A 10 3.31 10.98 4.05
N LEU A 11 3.05 9.76 3.62
CA LEU A 11 3.35 8.57 4.44
C LEU A 11 4.85 8.39 4.72
N GLN A 12 5.72 9.03 3.95
CA GLN A 12 7.15 9.07 4.25
C GLN A 12 7.49 9.95 5.45
N THR A 13 6.64 10.91 5.77
CA THR A 13 6.80 11.77 6.95
C THR A 13 6.13 11.19 8.20
N VAL A 14 5.11 10.36 8.01
CA VAL A 14 4.38 9.71 9.10
C VAL A 14 5.11 8.47 9.62
N PHE A 15 5.71 7.71 8.71
CA PHE A 15 6.43 6.49 9.05
C PHE A 15 7.94 6.67 8.84
N ASN A 16 8.74 6.04 9.70
CA ASN A 16 10.19 6.15 9.60
C ASN A 16 10.72 5.42 8.35
N SER A 17 11.02 6.19 7.31
CA SER A 17 11.61 5.70 6.05
C SER A 17 10.92 4.47 5.46
N PRO A 18 9.61 4.50 5.19
CA PRO A 18 8.87 3.31 4.78
C PRO A 18 9.36 2.74 3.43
N ILE A 19 9.25 1.43 3.28
CA ILE A 19 9.53 0.73 2.03
C ILE A 19 8.22 0.60 1.25
N PHE A 20 8.16 1.12 0.02
CA PHE A 20 6.98 1.00 -0.84
C PHE A 20 7.12 -0.13 -1.84
N ILE A 21 6.03 -0.88 -2.03
CA ILE A 21 5.90 -1.78 -3.17
C ILE A 21 5.25 -1.03 -4.33
N LEU A 22 5.96 -0.94 -5.44
CA LEU A 22 5.52 -0.16 -6.61
C LEU A 22 5.66 -0.93 -7.93
N LYS A 23 5.10 -0.35 -9.00
CA LYS A 23 5.22 -0.92 -10.33
C LYS A 23 6.65 -0.82 -10.85
N LYS A 24 7.13 -1.87 -11.54
CA LYS A 24 8.47 -1.90 -12.14
C LYS A 24 8.72 -0.74 -13.10
N GLU A 25 7.70 -0.33 -13.84
CA GLU A 25 7.78 0.78 -14.80
C GLU A 25 8.19 2.10 -14.15
N LEU A 26 7.86 2.33 -12.88
CA LEU A 26 8.24 3.55 -12.16
C LEU A 26 9.75 3.61 -11.89
N ILE A 27 10.41 2.48 -11.72
CA ILE A 27 11.87 2.41 -11.52
C ILE A 27 12.63 2.69 -12.82
N MET A 28 11.98 2.56 -13.96
CA MET A 28 12.59 2.83 -15.28
C MET A 28 12.58 4.32 -15.66
N ILE A 29 11.86 5.15 -14.92
CA ILE A 29 11.85 6.62 -15.14
C ILE A 29 13.20 7.19 -14.72
N PRO A 30 13.93 7.88 -15.61
CA PRO A 30 15.20 8.52 -15.27
C PRO A 30 15.08 9.42 -14.03
N ILE A 31 16.13 9.51 -13.23
CA ILE A 31 16.20 10.29 -11.98
C ILE A 31 15.22 9.77 -10.91
N PHE A 32 13.92 9.70 -11.22
CA PHE A 32 12.90 9.24 -10.29
C PHE A 32 13.09 7.76 -9.90
N GLY A 33 13.35 6.89 -10.86
CA GLY A 33 13.64 5.48 -10.60
C GLY A 33 14.91 5.27 -9.78
N TRP A 34 15.93 6.08 -10.00
CA TRP A 34 17.13 6.07 -9.19
C TRP A 34 16.85 6.49 -7.73
N TYR A 35 16.07 7.55 -7.54
CA TYR A 35 15.59 7.98 -6.23
C TYR A 35 14.82 6.88 -5.49
N LEU A 36 13.86 6.23 -6.18
CA LEU A 36 13.09 5.12 -5.62
C LEU A 36 13.96 3.92 -5.21
N LYS A 37 15.00 3.60 -6.00
CA LYS A 37 15.98 2.58 -5.65
C LYS A 37 16.79 2.96 -4.42
N LYS A 38 17.24 4.20 -4.33
CA LYS A 38 17.97 4.70 -3.13
C LYS A 38 17.11 4.66 -1.88
N MET A 39 15.81 4.91 -2.00
CA MET A 39 14.86 4.76 -0.90
C MET A 39 14.62 3.30 -0.48
N GLY A 40 15.14 2.32 -1.22
CA GLY A 40 14.91 0.91 -0.96
C GLY A 40 13.49 0.45 -1.35
N CYS A 41 12.83 1.14 -2.27
CA CYS A 41 11.52 0.73 -2.78
C CYS A 41 11.61 -0.59 -3.57
N ILE A 42 10.62 -1.44 -3.41
CA ILE A 42 10.55 -2.75 -4.06
C ILE A 42 9.63 -2.67 -5.28
N SER A 43 10.10 -3.15 -6.42
CA SER A 43 9.29 -3.17 -7.64
C SER A 43 8.76 -4.55 -7.96
N ILE A 44 7.50 -4.61 -8.39
CA ILE A 44 6.86 -5.85 -8.85
C ILE A 44 6.35 -5.74 -10.28
N LYS A 45 6.48 -6.83 -11.04
CA LYS A 45 5.78 -7.03 -12.31
C LYS A 45 4.41 -7.63 -12.02
N ARG A 46 3.31 -6.89 -12.28
CA ARG A 46 1.95 -7.31 -11.88
C ARG A 46 1.35 -8.44 -12.72
N ASN A 47 1.86 -8.73 -13.90
CA ASN A 47 1.20 -9.57 -14.91
C ASN A 47 1.86 -10.95 -15.14
N LYS A 48 2.81 -11.37 -14.34
CA LYS A 48 3.42 -12.69 -14.48
C LYS A 48 3.47 -13.42 -13.14
N ILE A 49 2.65 -14.47 -13.01
CA ILE A 49 2.82 -15.53 -12.02
C ILE A 49 3.94 -16.42 -12.57
N THR A 50 5.17 -16.17 -12.21
CA THR A 50 6.33 -16.96 -12.65
C THR A 50 7.23 -17.26 -11.46
N LYS A 51 8.19 -18.17 -11.65
CA LYS A 51 9.26 -18.51 -10.69
C LYS A 51 9.96 -17.27 -10.09
N ASP A 52 9.92 -16.12 -10.78
CA ASP A 52 10.39 -14.82 -10.29
C ASP A 52 9.67 -14.33 -9.01
N ASN A 53 8.49 -14.86 -8.68
CA ASN A 53 7.75 -14.46 -7.49
C ASN A 53 8.27 -15.13 -6.20
N LEU A 54 8.91 -16.31 -6.28
CA LEU A 54 9.52 -16.93 -5.11
C LEU A 54 10.78 -16.16 -4.67
N SER A 55 11.60 -15.73 -5.63
CA SER A 55 12.75 -14.86 -5.35
C SER A 55 12.31 -13.52 -4.75
N PHE A 56 11.21 -12.93 -5.26
CA PHE A 56 10.65 -11.69 -4.74
C PHE A 56 10.30 -11.78 -3.24
N PHE A 57 9.61 -12.84 -2.80
CA PHE A 57 9.26 -12.99 -1.38
C PHE A 57 10.48 -13.21 -0.50
N ASN A 58 11.46 -13.97 -0.98
CA ASN A 58 12.73 -14.18 -0.27
C ASN A 58 13.51 -12.86 -0.14
N ASP A 59 13.57 -12.06 -1.21
CA ASP A 59 14.26 -10.76 -1.21
C ASP A 59 13.58 -9.77 -0.25
N VAL A 60 12.23 -9.74 -0.26
CA VAL A 60 11.45 -8.90 0.65
C VAL A 60 11.64 -9.37 2.10
N SER A 61 11.55 -10.66 2.37
CA SER A 61 11.75 -11.23 3.69
C SER A 61 13.15 -10.91 4.24
N LYS A 62 14.19 -11.13 3.43
CA LYS A 62 15.58 -10.81 3.78
C LYS A 62 15.79 -9.32 4.04
N MET A 63 15.14 -8.45 3.24
CA MET A 63 15.23 -7.01 3.45
C MET A 63 14.55 -6.61 4.77
N LEU A 64 13.35 -7.14 5.05
CA LEU A 64 12.60 -6.80 6.26
C LEU A 64 13.25 -7.36 7.54
N SER A 65 13.92 -8.53 7.47
CA SER A 65 14.65 -9.08 8.63
C SER A 65 15.86 -8.22 9.05
N ASN A 66 16.37 -7.37 8.16
CA ASN A 66 17.51 -6.51 8.40
C ASN A 66 17.13 -5.04 8.67
N THR A 67 15.84 -4.74 8.86
CA THR A 67 15.37 -3.38 9.08
C THR A 67 14.06 -3.34 9.86
N GLU A 68 13.89 -2.32 10.67
CA GLU A 68 12.60 -2.01 11.35
C GLU A 68 11.69 -1.11 10.49
N ARG A 69 12.05 -0.85 9.25
CA ARG A 69 11.29 0.01 8.34
C ARG A 69 9.97 -0.66 7.96
N PRO A 70 8.83 0.05 8.04
CA PRO A 70 7.55 -0.54 7.68
C PRO A 70 7.42 -0.71 6.17
N LEU A 71 6.79 -1.82 5.76
CA LEU A 71 6.43 -2.10 4.37
C LEU A 71 5.05 -1.53 4.06
N ILE A 72 4.96 -0.59 3.13
CA ILE A 72 3.70 0.01 2.71
C ILE A 72 3.20 -0.64 1.42
N ILE A 73 1.96 -1.13 1.48
CA ILE A 73 1.27 -1.76 0.37
C ILE A 73 -0.06 -1.05 0.12
N PHE A 74 -0.34 -0.71 -1.13
CA PHE A 74 -1.64 -0.24 -1.55
C PHE A 74 -2.46 -1.40 -2.13
N PRO A 75 -3.39 -2.00 -1.36
CA PRO A 75 -4.03 -3.26 -1.75
C PRO A 75 -4.95 -3.14 -2.97
N GLN A 76 -5.48 -1.97 -3.29
CA GLN A 76 -6.22 -1.72 -4.53
C GLN A 76 -5.33 -1.82 -5.78
N GLY A 77 -4.02 -1.68 -5.63
CA GLY A 77 -3.05 -1.77 -6.72
C GLY A 77 -3.07 -0.59 -7.70
N THR A 78 -3.98 0.33 -7.57
CA THR A 78 -4.07 1.58 -8.33
C THR A 78 -4.82 2.62 -7.51
N ARG A 79 -4.70 3.90 -7.89
CA ARG A 79 -5.53 4.94 -7.30
C ARG A 79 -6.96 4.80 -7.75
N VAL A 80 -7.89 4.84 -6.79
CA VAL A 80 -9.34 4.74 -7.00
C VAL A 80 -10.03 6.06 -6.64
N LEU A 81 -11.23 6.29 -7.14
CA LEU A 81 -12.02 7.43 -6.73
C LEU A 81 -12.52 7.25 -5.28
N PRO A 82 -12.77 8.33 -4.54
CA PRO A 82 -13.15 8.26 -3.12
C PRO A 82 -14.35 7.36 -2.80
N LYS A 83 -15.32 7.29 -3.71
CA LYS A 83 -16.53 6.46 -3.56
C LYS A 83 -16.40 5.04 -4.12
N GLU A 84 -15.33 4.75 -4.83
CA GLU A 84 -15.12 3.42 -5.39
C GLU A 84 -14.62 2.43 -4.31
N ARG A 85 -15.14 1.22 -4.33
CA ARG A 85 -14.80 0.13 -3.41
C ARG A 85 -14.43 -1.15 -4.19
N PRO A 86 -13.41 -1.09 -5.08
CA PRO A 86 -13.00 -2.28 -5.81
C PRO A 86 -12.40 -3.32 -4.85
N PRO A 87 -12.55 -4.63 -5.14
CA PRO A 87 -11.94 -5.67 -4.33
C PRO A 87 -10.41 -5.53 -4.32
N PHE A 88 -9.81 -5.83 -3.18
CA PHE A 88 -8.37 -5.77 -3.02
C PHE A 88 -7.66 -6.86 -3.83
N LYS A 89 -6.48 -6.54 -4.31
CA LYS A 89 -5.68 -7.46 -5.12
C LYS A 89 -5.05 -8.56 -4.24
N LYS A 90 -5.08 -9.79 -4.71
CA LYS A 90 -4.50 -10.97 -4.03
C LYS A 90 -3.01 -10.83 -3.66
N GLY A 91 -2.30 -9.84 -4.23
CA GLY A 91 -0.91 -9.57 -3.86
C GLY A 91 -0.73 -9.19 -2.40
N ALA A 92 -1.67 -8.44 -1.81
CA ALA A 92 -1.60 -8.05 -0.40
C ALA A 92 -1.73 -9.26 0.53
N SER A 93 -2.69 -10.18 0.26
CA SER A 93 -2.87 -11.38 1.06
C SER A 93 -1.72 -12.38 0.92
N ARG A 94 -1.11 -12.46 -0.25
CA ARG A 94 0.10 -13.28 -0.44
C ARG A 94 1.27 -12.77 0.38
N ILE A 95 1.53 -11.46 0.36
CA ILE A 95 2.61 -10.85 1.14
C ILE A 95 2.38 -11.09 2.63
N TYR A 96 1.17 -10.89 3.12
CA TYR A 96 0.82 -11.14 4.51
C TYR A 96 1.09 -12.59 4.94
N GLU A 97 0.63 -13.56 4.14
CA GLU A 97 0.79 -14.99 4.46
C GLU A 97 2.25 -15.45 4.37
N GLU A 98 2.95 -15.08 3.29
CA GLU A 98 4.34 -15.50 3.06
C GLU A 98 5.32 -14.88 4.07
N LEU A 99 5.13 -13.61 4.41
CA LEU A 99 6.02 -12.92 5.35
C LEU A 99 5.64 -13.13 6.82
N LYS A 100 4.44 -13.63 7.11
CA LYS A 100 3.92 -13.86 8.47
C LYS A 100 4.07 -12.64 9.38
N ILE A 101 3.88 -11.45 8.84
CA ILE A 101 4.03 -10.18 9.56
C ILE A 101 2.69 -9.59 9.99
N ILE A 102 2.73 -8.75 11.02
CA ILE A 102 1.57 -7.97 11.46
C ILE A 102 1.22 -6.97 10.35
N CYS A 103 -0.07 -6.87 10.03
CA CYS A 103 -0.59 -5.85 9.14
C CYS A 103 -1.29 -4.75 9.93
N GLN A 104 -0.85 -3.50 9.73
CA GLN A 104 -1.50 -2.31 10.26
C GLN A 104 -2.37 -1.68 9.15
N PRO A 105 -3.71 -1.87 9.14
CA PRO A 105 -4.56 -1.24 8.15
C PRO A 105 -4.60 0.28 8.34
N VAL A 106 -4.58 1.03 7.24
CA VAL A 106 -4.66 2.49 7.25
C VAL A 106 -5.68 2.97 6.22
N ALA A 107 -6.68 3.71 6.68
CA ALA A 107 -7.66 4.37 5.84
C ALA A 107 -7.28 5.86 5.66
N ILE A 108 -7.37 6.36 4.43
CA ILE A 108 -7.00 7.75 4.11
C ILE A 108 -8.03 8.29 3.12
N ASN A 109 -8.64 9.43 3.43
CA ASN A 109 -9.65 10.07 2.59
C ASN A 109 -9.07 11.16 1.65
N SER A 110 -7.81 11.06 1.31
CA SER A 110 -7.06 12.06 0.54
C SER A 110 -7.65 12.41 -0.82
N GLY A 111 -8.38 11.48 -1.46
CA GLY A 111 -9.00 11.71 -2.76
C GLY A 111 -10.11 12.77 -2.75
N TYR A 112 -10.67 13.11 -1.60
CA TYR A 112 -11.63 14.20 -1.47
C TYR A 112 -10.98 15.59 -1.50
N VAL A 113 -9.70 15.67 -1.15
CA VAL A 113 -8.91 16.90 -1.13
C VAL A 113 -8.03 17.01 -2.36
N TRP A 114 -7.33 15.94 -2.68
CA TRP A 114 -6.41 15.86 -3.81
C TRP A 114 -6.75 14.65 -4.69
N PRO A 115 -7.76 14.77 -5.56
CA PRO A 115 -8.24 13.65 -6.37
C PRO A 115 -7.20 13.21 -7.42
N LYS A 116 -7.37 11.98 -7.91
CA LYS A 116 -6.56 11.42 -9.01
C LYS A 116 -6.66 12.27 -10.30
N LYS A 117 -7.83 12.88 -10.53
CA LYS A 117 -8.12 13.79 -11.66
C LYS A 117 -8.85 15.01 -11.14
N GLY A 118 -8.60 16.16 -11.75
CA GLY A 118 -9.22 17.44 -11.39
C GLY A 118 -8.38 18.25 -10.40
N SER A 119 -8.92 19.40 -10.00
CA SER A 119 -8.25 20.35 -9.11
C SER A 119 -8.30 19.92 -7.65
N LYS A 120 -7.30 20.36 -6.88
CA LYS A 120 -7.32 20.21 -5.42
C LYS A 120 -8.50 21.00 -4.84
N ARG A 121 -9.14 20.45 -3.82
CA ARG A 121 -10.28 21.09 -3.15
C ARG A 121 -9.79 21.76 -1.87
N HIS A 122 -10.14 23.03 -1.73
CA HIS A 122 -9.85 23.80 -0.52
C HIS A 122 -10.87 23.53 0.59
N ASN A 123 -10.55 23.88 1.81
CA ASN A 123 -11.41 23.79 2.99
C ASN A 123 -11.90 22.36 3.31
N ARG A 124 -11.04 21.38 3.07
CA ARG A 124 -11.29 19.97 3.47
C ARG A 124 -10.06 19.39 4.16
N THR A 125 -10.32 18.53 5.12
CA THR A 125 -9.28 17.85 5.92
C THR A 125 -8.96 16.48 5.33
N ILE A 126 -7.68 16.17 5.23
CA ILE A 126 -7.23 14.80 4.98
C ILE A 126 -7.06 14.13 6.32
N THR A 127 -7.77 13.03 6.51
CA THR A 127 -7.68 12.20 7.71
C THR A 127 -6.95 10.90 7.38
N ILE A 128 -6.03 10.53 8.25
CA ILE A 128 -5.30 9.25 8.22
C ILE A 128 -5.71 8.48 9.47
N SER A 129 -6.53 7.45 9.31
CA SER A 129 -6.97 6.57 10.40
C SER A 129 -6.11 5.31 10.43
N ILE A 130 -5.42 5.10 11.55
CA ILE A 130 -4.68 3.87 11.83
C ILE A 130 -5.63 2.93 12.57
N LEU A 131 -5.97 1.79 11.95
CA LEU A 131 -6.98 0.87 12.47
C LEU A 131 -6.34 -0.23 13.31
N LYS A 132 -7.15 -1.11 13.91
CA LYS A 132 -6.65 -2.23 14.70
C LYS A 132 -5.77 -3.16 13.85
N ALA A 133 -4.63 -3.53 14.37
CA ALA A 133 -3.69 -4.43 13.71
C ALA A 133 -4.30 -5.83 13.48
N ILE A 134 -3.94 -6.44 12.36
CA ILE A 134 -4.28 -7.83 12.02
C ILE A 134 -3.03 -8.67 12.26
N ASN A 135 -3.11 -9.56 13.25
CA ASN A 135 -2.01 -10.46 13.57
C ASN A 135 -1.85 -11.54 12.50
N PRO A 136 -0.63 -12.07 12.29
CA PRO A 136 -0.39 -13.18 11.37
C PRO A 136 -1.15 -14.45 11.77
N GLY A 137 -1.31 -15.38 10.82
CA GLY A 137 -1.96 -16.68 11.07
C GLY A 137 -3.36 -16.83 10.47
N LYS A 138 -3.91 -15.78 9.84
CA LYS A 138 -5.16 -15.90 9.09
C LYS A 138 -4.93 -16.43 7.68
N SER A 139 -5.93 -17.11 7.12
CA SER A 139 -5.91 -17.50 5.71
C SER A 139 -5.95 -16.27 4.79
N LYS A 140 -5.50 -16.41 3.55
CA LYS A 140 -5.54 -15.34 2.53
C LYS A 140 -6.92 -14.71 2.37
N ASP A 141 -7.94 -15.56 2.31
CA ASP A 141 -9.32 -15.11 2.06
C ASP A 141 -9.93 -14.44 3.30
N GLU A 142 -9.63 -14.93 4.49
CA GLU A 142 -10.04 -14.30 5.75
C GLU A 142 -9.35 -12.95 5.91
N TYR A 143 -8.03 -12.89 5.73
CA TYR A 143 -7.26 -11.67 5.84
C TYR A 143 -7.76 -10.57 4.89
N ILE A 144 -7.97 -10.90 3.60
CA ILE A 144 -8.36 -9.90 2.62
C ILE A 144 -9.77 -9.34 2.93
N LYS A 145 -10.69 -10.17 3.37
CA LYS A 145 -12.04 -9.75 3.80
C LYS A 145 -11.99 -8.81 5.00
N ILE A 146 -11.21 -9.15 6.02
CA ILE A 146 -11.04 -8.31 7.21
C ILE A 146 -10.42 -6.97 6.81
N LEU A 147 -9.38 -7.00 5.98
CA LEU A 147 -8.69 -5.80 5.53
C LEU A 147 -9.61 -4.87 4.72
N GLU A 148 -10.40 -5.43 3.79
CA GLU A 148 -11.38 -4.69 3.00
C GLU A 148 -12.45 -4.06 3.89
N ASN A 149 -13.07 -4.85 4.75
CA ASN A 149 -14.12 -4.38 5.64
C ASN A 149 -13.61 -3.26 6.54
N ASN A 150 -12.46 -3.44 7.19
CA ASN A 150 -11.90 -2.43 8.08
C ASN A 150 -11.62 -1.11 7.35
N ILE A 151 -10.96 -1.17 6.20
CA ILE A 151 -10.59 0.04 5.46
C ILE A 151 -11.81 0.72 4.85
N TYR A 152 -12.75 -0.03 4.27
CA TYR A 152 -13.88 0.55 3.59
C TYR A 152 -14.94 1.09 4.57
N SER A 153 -15.19 0.40 5.67
CA SER A 153 -16.08 0.92 6.72
C SER A 153 -15.53 2.22 7.33
N GLU A 154 -14.23 2.29 7.58
CA GLU A 154 -13.61 3.53 8.08
C GLU A 154 -13.70 4.66 7.05
N LEU A 155 -13.45 4.37 5.77
CA LEU A 155 -13.60 5.37 4.72
C LEU A 155 -15.03 5.91 4.60
N ASP A 156 -16.04 5.11 4.91
CA ASP A 156 -17.44 5.56 4.90
C ASP A 156 -17.74 6.50 6.09
N LEU A 157 -17.03 6.35 7.20
CA LEU A 157 -17.10 7.26 8.35
C LEU A 157 -16.35 8.58 8.13
N LEU A 158 -15.29 8.56 7.33
CA LEU A 158 -14.44 9.73 7.05
C LEU A 158 -14.99 10.67 5.95
N ASN A 159 -16.14 10.37 5.37
CA ASN A 159 -16.65 11.08 4.18
C ASN A 159 -17.89 11.92 4.45
#